data_3fed756048d5239b10cae31bd1091bad
#
_entry.id   3fed756048d5239b10cae31bd1091bad
#
_cell.length_a   1.000
_cell.length_b   1.000
_cell.length_c   1.000
_cell.angle_alpha   90.00
_cell.angle_beta   90.00
_cell.angle_gamma   90.00
#
_symmetry.space_group_name_H-M   'P 1'
#
loop_
_entity.id
_entity.type
_entity.pdbx_description
1 polymer ?
#
loop_
_entity_poly.entity_id
_entity_poly.type
_entity_poly.pdbx_seq_one_letter_code
_entity_poly.pdbx_strand_id
1 'polypeptide(L)'
;MRALLTRLSFALALAACEQHVARPPAEPAASYDLAPADLASFFDCLRERGQTVVAAHRGGPVPGFAENAVETFENTLRHAPALLEIDISETRDGVLVLMHDDTVDRTTTGTGLVREATLAELQALRLEDENGQALEARIPTLREALDWAADNAILELDVKRGVSYEDVVAEVRAATAANRVIFITYSVPAAIRVHRLAPEFMISTSIESEADLRELERARVDLSRVLAWTGVDEPNSALNSALAQRGVEAMFGTLGGSDSWDSRFAVSGDDQYAAFAETGLQLISTDRPLTAARSLDAADGVDGFGPMQCVTAR
;
A
#
# COMPACT_ATOMS: atom_id res chain seq x y z
N MET A 1 78.50 -48.45 -23.52
CA MET A 1 77.87 -48.26 -22.19
C MET A 1 77.52 -46.76 -22.13
N ARG A 2 76.22 -46.45 -22.30
CA ARG A 2 75.64 -45.05 -22.17
C ARG A 2 74.68 -45.07 -20.99
N ALA A 3 74.97 -44.27 -19.97
CA ALA A 3 74.19 -44.11 -18.81
C ALA A 3 73.03 -43.08 -19.11
N LEU A 4 71.79 -43.51 -18.84
CA LEU A 4 70.60 -42.68 -18.93
C LEU A 4 70.40 -41.95 -17.60
N LEU A 5 70.50 -40.65 -17.56
CA LEU A 5 70.16 -39.83 -16.39
C LEU A 5 68.70 -39.42 -16.48
N THR A 6 67.88 -39.98 -15.61
CA THR A 6 66.44 -39.58 -15.46
C THR A 6 66.37 -38.39 -14.51
N ARG A 7 65.91 -37.26 -15.01
CA ARG A 7 65.59 -36.08 -14.18
C ARG A 7 64.18 -36.20 -13.63
N LEU A 8 64.05 -36.27 -12.33
CA LEU A 8 62.81 -36.19 -11.60
C LEU A 8 62.47 -34.71 -11.38
N SER A 9 61.42 -34.20 -12.03
CA SER A 9 60.89 -32.85 -11.77
C SER A 9 59.83 -32.94 -10.67
N PHE A 10 60.08 -32.32 -9.53
CA PHE A 10 59.13 -32.12 -8.46
C PHE A 10 58.30 -30.86 -8.79
N ALA A 11 57.04 -31.04 -9.10
CA ALA A 11 56.11 -29.94 -9.18
C ALA A 11 55.53 -29.64 -7.77
N LEU A 12 55.90 -28.47 -7.23
CA LEU A 12 55.32 -27.95 -5.99
C LEU A 12 53.96 -27.36 -6.30
N ALA A 13 52.90 -28.00 -5.88
CA ALA A 13 51.55 -27.44 -5.95
C ALA A 13 51.36 -26.46 -4.76
N LEU A 14 51.36 -25.17 -5.03
CA LEU A 14 50.92 -24.15 -4.08
C LEU A 14 49.38 -24.17 -4.03
N ALA A 15 48.83 -24.74 -2.95
CA ALA A 15 47.43 -24.58 -2.62
C ALA A 15 47.20 -23.17 -2.09
N ALA A 16 46.62 -22.28 -2.93
CA ALA A 16 46.13 -21.01 -2.49
C ALA A 16 44.89 -21.27 -1.59
N CYS A 17 45.01 -21.02 -0.30
CA CYS A 17 43.88 -20.93 0.60
C CYS A 17 43.14 -19.61 0.32
N GLU A 18 42.11 -19.62 -0.50
CA GLU A 18 41.16 -18.51 -0.58
C GLU A 18 40.42 -18.41 0.76
N GLN A 19 40.81 -17.43 1.56
CA GLN A 19 40.04 -17.04 2.73
C GLN A 19 38.71 -16.45 2.24
N HIS A 20 37.64 -17.22 2.35
CA HIS A 20 36.27 -16.69 2.24
C HIS A 20 36.08 -15.69 3.37
N VAL A 21 36.31 -14.42 3.11
CA VAL A 21 35.87 -13.32 3.98
C VAL A 21 34.35 -13.31 3.88
N ALA A 22 33.69 -13.82 4.92
CA ALA A 22 32.25 -13.74 5.04
C ALA A 22 31.85 -12.26 4.90
N ARG A 23 31.05 -11.94 3.88
CA ARG A 23 30.48 -10.61 3.72
C ARG A 23 29.69 -10.30 4.99
N PRO A 24 29.92 -9.16 5.69
CA PRO A 24 29.12 -8.80 6.83
C PRO A 24 27.63 -8.86 6.41
N PRO A 25 26.72 -9.30 7.29
CA PRO A 25 25.29 -9.24 7.01
C PRO A 25 24.98 -7.80 6.58
N ALA A 26 24.25 -7.64 5.47
CA ALA A 26 23.78 -6.33 5.04
C ALA A 26 23.01 -5.73 6.22
N GLU A 27 23.35 -4.50 6.61
CA GLU A 27 22.49 -3.76 7.53
C GLU A 27 21.07 -3.79 6.97
N PRO A 28 20.04 -4.02 7.83
CA PRO A 28 18.67 -3.95 7.37
C PRO A 28 18.51 -2.59 6.69
N ALA A 29 18.05 -2.60 5.43
CA ALA A 29 17.74 -1.36 4.71
C ALA A 29 16.76 -0.56 5.59
N ALA A 30 16.99 0.74 5.76
CA ALA A 30 16.07 1.61 6.47
C ALA A 30 14.68 1.45 5.83
N SER A 31 13.65 1.25 6.67
CA SER A 31 12.26 1.25 6.21
C SER A 31 11.76 2.69 6.14
N TYR A 32 10.94 3.00 5.16
CA TYR A 32 10.24 4.29 5.08
C TYR A 32 8.92 4.19 5.84
N ASP A 33 9.02 4.05 7.16
CA ASP A 33 7.84 3.91 8.03
C ASP A 33 6.98 5.15 7.95
N LEU A 34 5.73 4.98 7.54
CA LEU A 34 4.74 6.04 7.39
C LEU A 34 3.72 5.92 8.54
N ALA A 35 4.13 6.36 9.72
CA ALA A 35 3.34 6.26 10.97
C ALA A 35 3.20 7.64 11.66
N PRO A 36 2.39 8.56 11.09
CA PRO A 36 2.16 9.87 11.70
C PRO A 36 1.36 9.74 13.00
N ALA A 37 1.52 10.71 13.89
CA ALA A 37 0.77 10.75 15.15
C ALA A 37 -0.73 11.02 14.93
N ASP A 38 -1.08 11.79 13.90
CA ASP A 38 -2.45 12.13 13.50
C ASP A 38 -2.56 12.21 11.98
N LEU A 39 -3.51 11.50 11.39
CA LEU A 39 -3.71 11.44 9.95
C LEU A 39 -4.16 12.77 9.35
N ALA A 40 -5.08 13.49 10.00
CA ALA A 40 -5.56 14.78 9.49
C ALA A 40 -4.39 15.78 9.39
N SER A 41 -3.57 15.88 10.42
CA SER A 41 -2.37 16.74 10.41
C SER A 41 -1.33 16.31 9.36
N PHE A 42 -1.19 15.01 9.11
CA PHE A 42 -0.31 14.50 8.07
C PHE A 42 -0.77 14.93 6.68
N PHE A 43 -2.05 14.76 6.36
CA PHE A 43 -2.60 15.14 5.06
C PHE A 43 -2.67 16.67 4.89
N ASP A 44 -3.01 17.44 5.93
CA ASP A 44 -2.88 18.90 5.92
C ASP A 44 -1.45 19.34 5.55
N CYS A 45 -0.43 18.71 6.16
CA CYS A 45 0.97 18.99 5.85
C CYS A 45 1.32 18.69 4.39
N LEU A 46 0.84 17.57 3.82
CA LEU A 46 1.03 17.26 2.40
C LEU A 46 0.43 18.35 1.52
N ARG A 47 -0.81 18.77 1.80
CA ARG A 47 -1.48 19.83 1.06
C ARG A 47 -0.73 21.18 1.15
N GLU A 48 -0.33 21.58 2.35
CA GLU A 48 0.35 22.85 2.58
C GLU A 48 1.73 22.91 1.93
N ARG A 49 2.42 21.76 1.82
CA ARG A 49 3.72 21.65 1.18
C ARG A 49 3.68 21.31 -0.31
N GLY A 50 2.50 21.05 -0.86
CA GLY A 50 2.34 20.57 -2.24
C GLY A 50 2.99 19.21 -2.46
N GLN A 51 3.01 18.35 -1.43
CA GLN A 51 3.57 17.00 -1.50
C GLN A 51 2.49 15.98 -1.83
N THR A 52 2.87 14.95 -2.55
CA THR A 52 2.01 13.81 -2.92
C THR A 52 2.64 12.52 -2.44
N VAL A 53 1.88 11.70 -1.74
CA VAL A 53 2.28 10.34 -1.34
C VAL A 53 1.56 9.33 -2.23
N VAL A 54 2.08 8.10 -2.31
CA VAL A 54 1.43 7.01 -3.03
C VAL A 54 0.62 6.12 -2.08
N ALA A 55 -0.49 5.57 -2.57
CA ALA A 55 -1.15 4.42 -1.97
C ALA A 55 -0.87 3.19 -2.83
N ALA A 56 -0.24 2.20 -2.23
CA ALA A 56 0.10 0.96 -2.89
C ALA A 56 -1.13 0.04 -2.91
N HIS A 57 -1.76 -0.11 -4.07
CA HIS A 57 -2.92 -1.00 -4.26
C HIS A 57 -2.58 -2.42 -3.86
N ARG A 58 -3.36 -3.00 -2.96
CA ARG A 58 -3.15 -4.33 -2.35
C ARG A 58 -1.75 -4.52 -1.73
N GLY A 59 -1.16 -3.42 -1.24
CA GLY A 59 0.17 -3.40 -0.65
C GLY A 59 1.33 -3.29 -1.65
N GLY A 60 1.06 -3.27 -2.95
CA GLY A 60 2.09 -3.15 -4.01
C GLY A 60 2.74 -4.48 -4.39
N PRO A 61 1.96 -5.48 -4.85
CA PRO A 61 2.50 -6.78 -5.26
C PRO A 61 3.48 -6.65 -6.43
N VAL A 62 4.50 -7.51 -6.41
CA VAL A 62 5.50 -7.66 -7.48
C VAL A 62 5.94 -9.13 -7.53
N PRO A 63 6.64 -9.60 -8.57
CA PRO A 63 7.15 -10.98 -8.62
C PRO A 63 7.86 -11.38 -7.33
N GLY A 64 7.41 -12.46 -6.70
CA GLY A 64 7.90 -12.95 -5.41
C GLY A 64 7.21 -12.35 -4.18
N PHE A 65 6.24 -11.43 -4.36
CA PHE A 65 5.47 -10.79 -3.29
C PHE A 65 3.99 -10.74 -3.69
N ALA A 66 3.15 -11.48 -2.94
CA ALA A 66 1.72 -11.58 -3.23
C ALA A 66 0.95 -10.33 -2.79
N GLU A 67 -0.19 -10.05 -3.44
CA GLU A 67 -1.12 -9.02 -2.98
C GLU A 67 -1.66 -9.32 -1.58
N ASN A 68 -2.00 -8.30 -0.81
CA ASN A 68 -2.61 -8.42 0.51
C ASN A 68 -1.77 -9.24 1.52
N ALA A 69 -0.44 -9.17 1.43
CA ALA A 69 0.49 -9.90 2.31
C ALA A 69 1.41 -8.96 3.07
N VAL A 70 1.66 -9.24 4.34
CA VAL A 70 2.54 -8.42 5.20
C VAL A 70 3.96 -8.32 4.62
N GLU A 71 4.48 -9.41 4.03
CA GLU A 71 5.79 -9.43 3.38
C GLU A 71 5.86 -8.46 2.19
N THR A 72 4.74 -8.25 1.49
CA THR A 72 4.61 -7.27 0.40
C THR A 72 4.63 -5.86 0.95
N PHE A 73 3.93 -5.62 2.05
CA PHE A 73 3.92 -4.34 2.75
C PHE A 73 5.32 -3.93 3.19
N GLU A 74 6.06 -4.87 3.80
CA GLU A 74 7.46 -4.67 4.18
C GLU A 74 8.35 -4.38 2.97
N ASN A 75 8.14 -5.10 1.86
CA ASN A 75 8.88 -4.87 0.63
C ASN A 75 8.63 -3.47 0.09
N THR A 76 7.39 -3.02 0.04
CA THR A 76 7.03 -1.68 -0.43
C THR A 76 7.68 -0.59 0.43
N LEU A 77 7.51 -0.65 1.75
CA LEU A 77 8.07 0.35 2.68
C LEU A 77 9.59 0.32 2.77
N ARG A 78 10.24 -0.77 2.40
CA ARG A 78 11.70 -0.81 2.28
C ARG A 78 12.23 0.04 1.14
N HIS A 79 11.40 0.32 0.14
CA HIS A 79 11.83 1.00 -1.09
C HIS A 79 11.23 2.39 -1.27
N ALA A 80 10.07 2.68 -0.66
CA ALA A 80 9.40 3.98 -0.75
C ALA A 80 8.40 4.16 0.39
N PRO A 81 8.16 5.42 0.87
CA PRO A 81 7.03 5.70 1.74
C PRO A 81 5.73 5.54 0.96
N ALA A 82 4.79 4.76 1.50
CA ALA A 82 3.49 4.55 0.88
C ALA A 82 2.42 4.26 1.94
N LEU A 83 1.19 4.68 1.68
CA LEU A 83 0.03 4.06 2.29
C LEU A 83 -0.13 2.67 1.67
N LEU A 84 -0.72 1.74 2.42
CA LEU A 84 -0.97 0.39 1.95
C LEU A 84 -2.49 0.18 1.88
N GLU A 85 -3.02 0.12 0.67
CA GLU A 85 -4.41 -0.27 0.48
C GLU A 85 -4.50 -1.78 0.63
N ILE A 86 -5.55 -2.25 1.35
CA ILE A 86 -5.79 -3.66 1.67
C ILE A 86 -7.26 -4.00 1.59
N ASP A 87 -7.56 -5.20 1.12
CA ASP A 87 -8.90 -5.71 0.89
C ASP A 87 -9.37 -6.59 2.06
N ILE A 88 -10.53 -6.29 2.65
CA ILE A 88 -11.04 -7.01 3.82
C ILE A 88 -12.21 -7.88 3.45
N SER A 89 -12.04 -9.19 3.62
CA SER A 89 -13.07 -10.24 3.49
C SER A 89 -13.31 -10.93 4.83
N GLU A 90 -14.38 -11.74 4.91
CA GLU A 90 -14.77 -12.45 6.13
C GLU A 90 -14.88 -13.95 5.87
N THR A 91 -14.31 -14.74 6.78
CA THR A 91 -14.40 -16.21 6.75
C THR A 91 -15.72 -16.73 7.26
N ARG A 92 -16.01 -18.03 7.05
CA ARG A 92 -17.21 -18.71 7.59
C ARG A 92 -17.34 -18.63 9.12
N ASP A 93 -16.23 -18.60 9.81
CA ASP A 93 -16.16 -18.50 11.29
C ASP A 93 -16.02 -17.08 11.81
N GLY A 94 -16.27 -16.06 10.95
CA GLY A 94 -16.39 -14.65 11.31
C GLY A 94 -15.06 -13.95 11.57
N VAL A 95 -13.96 -14.44 11.00
CA VAL A 95 -12.66 -13.79 11.12
C VAL A 95 -12.42 -12.91 9.90
N LEU A 96 -12.02 -11.65 10.13
CA LEU A 96 -11.64 -10.72 9.06
C LEU A 96 -10.24 -11.05 8.55
N VAL A 97 -10.13 -11.27 7.23
CA VAL A 97 -8.90 -11.65 6.53
C VAL A 97 -8.62 -10.73 5.35
N LEU A 98 -7.37 -10.70 4.89
CA LEU A 98 -7.01 -9.90 3.71
C LEU A 98 -7.18 -10.73 2.44
N MET A 99 -8.18 -10.39 1.64
CA MET A 99 -8.46 -11.04 0.36
C MET A 99 -9.33 -10.16 -0.53
N HIS A 100 -8.92 -9.97 -1.79
CA HIS A 100 -9.64 -9.13 -2.74
C HIS A 100 -10.86 -9.84 -3.34
N ASP A 101 -10.65 -11.06 -3.86
CA ASP A 101 -11.68 -11.79 -4.60
C ASP A 101 -12.61 -12.53 -3.64
N ASP A 102 -13.84 -12.81 -4.08
CA ASP A 102 -14.77 -13.68 -3.34
C ASP A 102 -14.23 -15.11 -3.17
N THR A 103 -13.29 -15.54 -4.05
CA THR A 103 -12.65 -16.86 -4.04
C THR A 103 -11.15 -16.74 -3.82
N VAL A 104 -10.53 -17.83 -3.36
CA VAL A 104 -9.07 -17.91 -3.16
C VAL A 104 -8.30 -18.34 -4.41
N ASP A 105 -8.98 -18.61 -5.53
CA ASP A 105 -8.46 -19.37 -6.68
C ASP A 105 -7.34 -18.65 -7.43
N ARG A 106 -7.35 -17.32 -7.48
CA ARG A 106 -6.39 -16.53 -8.26
C ARG A 106 -5.08 -16.29 -7.52
N THR A 107 -5.14 -16.17 -6.21
CA THR A 107 -4.01 -15.65 -5.40
C THR A 107 -3.49 -16.67 -4.40
N THR A 108 -3.99 -17.92 -4.45
CA THR A 108 -3.54 -18.97 -3.52
C THR A 108 -3.45 -20.33 -4.19
N THR A 109 -2.80 -21.27 -3.50
CA THR A 109 -2.74 -22.69 -3.89
C THR A 109 -4.04 -23.45 -3.73
N GLY A 110 -5.12 -22.80 -3.27
CA GLY A 110 -6.42 -23.41 -3.03
C GLY A 110 -7.49 -23.00 -4.01
N THR A 111 -8.72 -23.46 -3.76
CA THR A 111 -9.91 -23.10 -4.55
C THR A 111 -11.13 -22.98 -3.63
N GLY A 112 -12.09 -22.13 -4.01
CA GLY A 112 -13.37 -21.99 -3.33
C GLY A 112 -13.61 -20.61 -2.74
N LEU A 113 -14.77 -20.43 -2.14
CA LEU A 113 -15.23 -19.15 -1.60
C LEU A 113 -14.61 -18.86 -0.23
N VAL A 114 -14.08 -17.66 -0.03
CA VAL A 114 -13.55 -17.19 1.27
C VAL A 114 -14.57 -17.36 2.38
N ARG A 115 -15.81 -16.90 2.16
CA ARG A 115 -16.92 -16.96 3.12
C ARG A 115 -17.42 -18.38 3.46
N GLU A 116 -16.97 -19.42 2.75
CA GLU A 116 -17.30 -20.83 2.99
C GLU A 116 -16.18 -21.58 3.71
N ALA A 117 -14.99 -20.98 3.81
CA ALA A 117 -13.83 -21.54 4.50
C ALA A 117 -13.64 -20.92 5.88
N THR A 118 -13.15 -21.71 6.84
CA THR A 118 -12.68 -21.22 8.13
C THR A 118 -11.30 -20.58 8.01
N LEU A 119 -10.92 -19.75 9.00
CA LEU A 119 -9.55 -19.23 9.06
C LEU A 119 -8.50 -20.34 8.98
N ALA A 120 -8.68 -21.44 9.70
CA ALA A 120 -7.71 -22.55 9.70
C ALA A 120 -7.57 -23.20 8.31
N GLU A 121 -8.67 -23.32 7.54
CA GLU A 121 -8.64 -23.82 6.17
C GLU A 121 -7.91 -22.83 5.25
N LEU A 122 -8.15 -21.53 5.38
CA LEU A 122 -7.50 -20.49 4.58
C LEU A 122 -6.00 -20.39 4.90
N GLN A 123 -5.61 -20.42 6.16
CA GLN A 123 -4.19 -20.37 6.57
C GLN A 123 -3.39 -21.63 6.23
N ALA A 124 -4.04 -22.74 5.86
CA ALA A 124 -3.35 -23.91 5.32
C ALA A 124 -2.90 -23.68 3.85
N LEU A 125 -3.49 -22.72 3.14
CA LEU A 125 -3.12 -22.34 1.78
C LEU A 125 -1.85 -21.48 1.79
N ARG A 126 -1.17 -21.43 0.65
CA ARG A 126 -0.04 -20.52 0.40
C ARG A 126 -0.50 -19.45 -0.57
N LEU A 127 -0.05 -18.23 -0.35
CA LEU A 127 -0.27 -17.17 -1.33
C LEU A 127 0.56 -17.42 -2.58
N GLU A 128 0.07 -16.95 -3.72
CA GLU A 128 0.76 -16.98 -5.01
C GLU A 128 1.01 -15.55 -5.49
N ASP A 129 2.16 -15.33 -6.12
CA ASP A 129 2.45 -14.05 -6.76
C ASP A 129 1.69 -13.91 -8.09
N GLU A 130 1.84 -12.77 -8.76
CA GLU A 130 1.19 -12.47 -10.05
C GLU A 130 1.53 -13.45 -11.18
N ASN A 131 2.61 -14.25 -11.03
CA ASN A 131 3.02 -15.27 -11.98
C ASN A 131 2.48 -16.67 -11.61
N GLY A 132 1.69 -16.79 -10.53
CA GLY A 132 1.20 -18.06 -10.00
C GLY A 132 2.27 -18.88 -9.27
N GLN A 133 3.35 -18.24 -8.81
CA GLN A 133 4.38 -18.90 -8.01
C GLN A 133 3.95 -18.94 -6.54
N ALA A 134 3.81 -20.13 -5.98
CA ALA A 134 3.47 -20.30 -4.57
C ALA A 134 4.63 -19.82 -3.65
N LEU A 135 4.26 -18.99 -2.67
CA LEU A 135 5.16 -18.37 -1.71
C LEU A 135 5.05 -19.04 -0.33
N GLU A 136 5.93 -18.67 0.61
CA GLU A 136 5.77 -19.09 2.01
C GLU A 136 4.70 -18.27 2.76
N ALA A 137 4.33 -17.11 2.23
CA ALA A 137 3.32 -16.23 2.77
C ALA A 137 1.94 -16.90 2.85
N ARG A 138 1.16 -16.51 3.87
CA ARG A 138 -0.20 -16.99 4.13
C ARG A 138 -1.17 -15.82 4.09
N ILE A 139 -2.47 -16.14 3.97
CA ILE A 139 -3.53 -15.14 4.08
C ILE A 139 -3.49 -14.54 5.50
N PRO A 140 -3.21 -13.21 5.64
CA PRO A 140 -3.19 -12.57 6.95
C PRO A 140 -4.62 -12.32 7.43
N THR A 141 -4.80 -12.26 8.74
CA THR A 141 -5.98 -11.64 9.35
C THR A 141 -5.85 -10.11 9.34
N LEU A 142 -6.97 -9.39 9.40
CA LEU A 142 -6.96 -7.95 9.60
C LEU A 142 -6.21 -7.57 10.89
N ARG A 143 -6.37 -8.35 11.95
CA ARG A 143 -5.67 -8.15 13.22
C ARG A 143 -4.15 -8.20 13.04
N GLU A 144 -3.63 -9.18 12.36
CA GLU A 144 -2.18 -9.31 12.10
C GLU A 144 -1.66 -8.10 11.30
N ALA A 145 -2.41 -7.64 10.29
CA ALA A 145 -2.04 -6.45 9.53
C ALA A 145 -2.08 -5.16 10.39
N LEU A 146 -3.11 -4.99 11.23
CA LEU A 146 -3.23 -3.85 12.13
C LEU A 146 -2.13 -3.82 13.19
N ASP A 147 -1.79 -4.97 13.77
CA ASP A 147 -0.72 -5.09 14.77
C ASP A 147 0.66 -4.83 14.14
N TRP A 148 0.89 -5.32 12.91
CA TRP A 148 2.10 -5.02 12.15
C TRP A 148 2.22 -3.53 11.80
N ALA A 149 1.11 -2.89 11.39
CA ALA A 149 1.09 -1.48 10.99
C ALA A 149 1.31 -0.50 12.17
N ALA A 150 1.34 -0.97 13.41
CA ALA A 150 1.30 -0.13 14.61
C ALA A 150 2.28 1.05 14.61
N ASP A 151 3.54 0.81 14.19
CA ASP A 151 4.59 1.82 14.11
C ASP A 151 5.17 1.97 12.69
N ASN A 152 4.56 1.31 11.69
CA ASN A 152 5.15 1.19 10.35
C ASN A 152 4.34 1.89 9.26
N ALA A 153 2.99 1.85 9.30
CA ALA A 153 2.20 2.15 8.12
C ALA A 153 0.84 2.78 8.41
N ILE A 154 0.32 3.48 7.39
CA ILE A 154 -1.09 3.84 7.24
C ILE A 154 -1.73 2.77 6.34
N LEU A 155 -2.87 2.21 6.77
CA LEU A 155 -3.66 1.25 5.98
C LEU A 155 -4.93 1.93 5.44
N GLU A 156 -5.19 1.78 4.15
CA GLU A 156 -6.49 2.06 3.55
C GLU A 156 -7.30 0.77 3.47
N LEU A 157 -8.48 0.77 4.08
CA LEU A 157 -9.29 -0.43 4.29
C LEU A 157 -10.42 -0.49 3.27
N ASP A 158 -10.29 -1.34 2.25
CA ASP A 158 -11.38 -1.66 1.32
C ASP A 158 -12.23 -2.80 1.87
N VAL A 159 -13.38 -2.43 2.44
CA VAL A 159 -14.33 -3.39 3.04
C VAL A 159 -15.17 -4.03 1.94
N LYS A 160 -14.89 -5.32 1.67
CA LYS A 160 -15.56 -6.05 0.57
C LYS A 160 -17.05 -6.27 0.84
N ARG A 161 -17.78 -6.46 -0.25
CA ARG A 161 -19.23 -6.67 -0.19
C ARG A 161 -19.57 -7.86 0.71
N GLY A 162 -20.48 -7.64 1.66
CA GLY A 162 -20.93 -8.66 2.61
C GLY A 162 -20.22 -8.62 3.96
N VAL A 163 -19.09 -7.90 4.05
CA VAL A 163 -18.43 -7.62 5.34
C VAL A 163 -19.08 -6.41 6.01
N SER A 164 -19.27 -6.49 7.30
CA SER A 164 -19.87 -5.41 8.11
C SER A 164 -18.86 -4.33 8.46
N TYR A 165 -19.16 -3.06 8.20
CA TYR A 165 -18.34 -1.95 8.68
C TYR A 165 -18.25 -1.93 10.22
N GLU A 166 -19.31 -2.37 10.90
CA GLU A 166 -19.38 -2.45 12.35
C GLU A 166 -18.32 -3.40 12.91
N ASP A 167 -18.12 -4.55 12.26
CA ASP A 167 -17.12 -5.56 12.67
C ASP A 167 -15.70 -5.08 12.39
N VAL A 168 -15.45 -4.47 11.23
CA VAL A 168 -14.15 -3.87 10.90
C VAL A 168 -13.81 -2.73 11.86
N VAL A 169 -14.77 -1.84 12.17
CA VAL A 169 -14.60 -0.76 13.16
C VAL A 169 -14.29 -1.33 14.56
N ALA A 170 -14.95 -2.40 14.96
CA ALA A 170 -14.69 -3.05 16.24
C ALA A 170 -13.26 -3.60 16.31
N GLU A 171 -12.78 -4.24 15.23
CA GLU A 171 -11.43 -4.79 15.14
C GLU A 171 -10.37 -3.68 15.17
N VAL A 172 -10.56 -2.58 14.40
CA VAL A 172 -9.66 -1.42 14.39
C VAL A 172 -9.58 -0.76 15.77
N ARG A 173 -10.72 -0.61 16.46
CA ARG A 173 -10.76 -0.09 17.85
C ARG A 173 -10.04 -0.99 18.82
N ALA A 174 -10.24 -2.31 18.70
CA ALA A 174 -9.56 -3.30 19.55
C ALA A 174 -8.04 -3.31 19.35
N ALA A 175 -7.56 -3.01 18.14
CA ALA A 175 -6.14 -2.84 17.80
C ALA A 175 -5.60 -1.43 18.16
N THR A 176 -6.44 -0.51 18.66
CA THR A 176 -6.07 0.90 18.93
C THR A 176 -5.47 1.59 17.69
N ALA A 177 -6.05 1.31 16.50
CA ALA A 177 -5.48 1.67 15.20
C ALA A 177 -6.10 2.92 14.55
N ALA A 178 -6.90 3.70 15.29
CA ALA A 178 -7.64 4.86 14.74
C ALA A 178 -6.77 5.90 14.04
N ASN A 179 -5.53 6.06 14.46
CA ASN A 179 -4.59 7.05 13.92
C ASN A 179 -3.77 6.55 12.71
N ARG A 180 -4.06 5.34 12.19
CA ARG A 180 -3.32 4.74 11.08
C ARG A 180 -4.19 4.00 10.09
N VAL A 181 -5.52 4.21 10.13
CA VAL A 181 -6.45 3.61 9.17
C VAL A 181 -7.32 4.66 8.49
N ILE A 182 -7.64 4.40 7.23
CA ILE A 182 -8.55 5.18 6.39
C ILE A 182 -9.57 4.19 5.85
N PHE A 183 -10.87 4.45 6.08
CA PHE A 183 -11.92 3.60 5.53
C PHE A 183 -12.28 4.03 4.12
N ILE A 184 -12.16 3.14 3.16
CA ILE A 184 -12.60 3.38 1.78
C ILE A 184 -14.12 3.29 1.73
N THR A 185 -14.76 4.31 1.16
CA THR A 185 -16.18 4.33 0.88
C THR A 185 -16.42 4.78 -0.56
N TYR A 186 -17.37 4.14 -1.24
CA TYR A 186 -17.59 4.36 -2.67
C TYR A 186 -18.68 5.41 -2.98
N SER A 187 -19.23 6.04 -1.95
CA SER A 187 -20.27 7.06 -2.12
C SER A 187 -20.44 7.94 -0.88
N VAL A 188 -20.91 9.15 -1.08
CA VAL A 188 -21.25 10.10 0.00
C VAL A 188 -22.20 9.50 1.06
N PRO A 189 -23.28 8.78 0.70
CA PRO A 189 -24.10 8.12 1.70
C PRO A 189 -23.37 7.06 2.55
N ALA A 190 -22.44 6.31 1.94
CA ALA A 190 -21.63 5.34 2.68
C ALA A 190 -20.65 6.05 3.63
N ALA A 191 -20.00 7.12 3.17
CA ALA A 191 -19.13 7.97 4.00
C ALA A 191 -19.87 8.53 5.22
N ILE A 192 -21.06 9.06 5.02
CA ILE A 192 -21.91 9.57 6.11
C ILE A 192 -22.25 8.46 7.12
N ARG A 193 -22.52 7.24 6.63
CA ARG A 193 -22.81 6.09 7.51
C ARG A 193 -21.58 5.71 8.33
N VAL A 194 -20.41 5.57 7.71
CA VAL A 194 -19.17 5.23 8.41
C VAL A 194 -18.78 6.32 9.41
N HIS A 195 -18.86 7.59 9.03
CA HIS A 195 -18.59 8.69 9.96
C HIS A 195 -19.53 8.70 11.19
N ARG A 196 -20.81 8.38 11.02
CA ARG A 196 -21.75 8.26 12.16
C ARG A 196 -21.40 7.10 13.08
N LEU A 197 -20.89 6.01 12.53
CA LEU A 197 -20.47 4.83 13.28
C LEU A 197 -19.16 5.09 14.04
N ALA A 198 -18.23 5.78 13.39
CA ALA A 198 -16.86 5.95 13.87
C ALA A 198 -16.30 7.33 13.44
N PRO A 199 -16.75 8.43 14.08
CA PRO A 199 -16.36 9.80 13.71
C PRO A 199 -14.87 10.11 13.92
N GLU A 200 -14.18 9.26 14.68
CA GLU A 200 -12.74 9.38 14.92
C GLU A 200 -11.87 8.91 13.76
N PHE A 201 -12.42 8.14 12.81
CA PHE A 201 -11.65 7.59 11.71
C PHE A 201 -11.64 8.50 10.49
N MET A 202 -10.57 8.44 9.73
CA MET A 202 -10.47 9.04 8.41
C MET A 202 -11.20 8.17 7.39
N ILE A 203 -11.83 8.79 6.41
CA ILE A 203 -12.54 8.12 5.33
C ILE A 203 -12.11 8.66 3.98
N SER A 204 -12.04 7.80 2.96
CA SER A 204 -12.02 8.24 1.58
C SER A 204 -13.39 8.01 0.93
N THR A 205 -13.79 8.90 0.03
CA THR A 205 -15.08 8.80 -0.67
C THR A 205 -15.05 9.49 -2.02
N SER A 206 -15.84 8.98 -2.97
CA SER A 206 -15.98 9.61 -4.28
C SER A 206 -16.58 11.01 -4.14
N ILE A 207 -15.87 12.01 -4.65
CA ILE A 207 -16.29 13.41 -4.72
C ILE A 207 -16.11 13.86 -6.16
N GLU A 208 -17.23 14.04 -6.87
CA GLU A 208 -17.23 14.46 -8.28
C GLU A 208 -17.53 15.97 -8.42
N SER A 209 -18.05 16.57 -7.36
CA SER A 209 -18.48 17.96 -7.40
C SER A 209 -18.56 18.60 -6.01
N GLU A 210 -18.65 19.94 -5.98
CA GLU A 210 -18.95 20.66 -4.73
C GLU A 210 -20.33 20.31 -4.12
N ALA A 211 -21.24 19.69 -4.88
CA ALA A 211 -22.53 19.26 -4.34
C ALA A 211 -22.34 18.11 -3.33
N ASP A 212 -21.39 17.23 -3.60
CA ASP A 212 -21.04 16.11 -2.74
C ASP A 212 -20.45 16.60 -1.41
N LEU A 213 -19.54 17.59 -1.46
CA LEU A 213 -19.03 18.25 -0.26
C LEU A 213 -20.14 18.89 0.58
N ARG A 214 -21.08 19.61 -0.08
CA ARG A 214 -22.23 20.19 0.64
C ARG A 214 -23.13 19.15 1.27
N GLU A 215 -23.21 17.95 0.71
CA GLU A 215 -23.97 16.83 1.33
C GLU A 215 -23.28 16.33 2.58
N LEU A 216 -21.95 16.12 2.55
CA LEU A 216 -21.14 15.77 3.72
C LEU A 216 -21.27 16.82 4.83
N GLU A 217 -21.18 18.10 4.50
CA GLU A 217 -21.33 19.21 5.47
C GLU A 217 -22.72 19.25 6.12
N ARG A 218 -23.78 19.08 5.31
CA ARG A 218 -25.16 19.01 5.86
C ARG A 218 -25.34 17.84 6.80
N ALA A 219 -24.63 16.73 6.53
CA ALA A 219 -24.62 15.55 7.40
C ALA A 219 -23.70 15.73 8.62
N ARG A 220 -22.97 16.86 8.71
CA ARG A 220 -22.00 17.18 9.77
C ARG A 220 -20.82 16.22 9.80
N VAL A 221 -20.39 15.73 8.65
CA VAL A 221 -19.12 15.00 8.53
C VAL A 221 -17.99 15.98 8.75
N ASP A 222 -16.99 15.58 9.53
CA ASP A 222 -15.75 16.35 9.73
C ASP A 222 -14.91 16.25 8.46
N LEU A 223 -14.86 17.33 7.68
CA LEU A 223 -14.14 17.36 6.41
C LEU A 223 -12.62 17.21 6.58
N SER A 224 -12.04 17.54 7.72
CA SER A 224 -10.61 17.31 7.99
C SER A 224 -10.25 15.80 8.08
N ARG A 225 -11.26 14.93 8.08
CA ARG A 225 -11.11 13.47 8.08
C ARG A 225 -11.63 12.84 6.77
N VAL A 226 -11.70 13.62 5.70
CA VAL A 226 -12.18 13.15 4.40
C VAL A 226 -11.08 13.29 3.36
N LEU A 227 -10.75 12.18 2.69
CA LEU A 227 -10.00 12.17 1.44
C LEU A 227 -10.98 12.08 0.28
N ALA A 228 -10.86 12.97 -0.67
CA ALA A 228 -11.73 13.00 -1.85
C ALA A 228 -11.15 12.13 -2.97
N TRP A 229 -11.75 10.97 -3.22
CA TRP A 229 -11.48 10.22 -4.44
C TRP A 229 -12.08 10.93 -5.64
N THR A 230 -11.21 11.41 -6.55
CA THR A 230 -11.59 12.24 -7.70
C THR A 230 -11.65 11.46 -9.03
N GLY A 231 -11.46 10.13 -8.98
CA GLY A 231 -11.63 9.25 -10.12
C GLY A 231 -10.34 8.60 -10.63
N VAL A 232 -10.44 8.02 -11.83
CA VAL A 232 -9.34 7.28 -12.52
C VAL A 232 -9.13 7.73 -13.96
N ASP A 233 -10.01 8.57 -14.51
CA ASP A 233 -9.96 8.94 -15.93
C ASP A 233 -8.92 10.02 -16.21
N GLU A 234 -9.14 11.23 -15.70
CA GLU A 234 -8.23 12.37 -15.84
C GLU A 234 -8.20 13.20 -14.56
N PRO A 235 -7.02 13.61 -14.07
CA PRO A 235 -6.94 14.51 -12.92
C PRO A 235 -7.62 15.85 -13.20
N ASN A 236 -8.45 16.33 -12.26
CA ASN A 236 -9.22 17.57 -12.41
C ASN A 236 -8.67 18.65 -11.46
N SER A 237 -7.78 19.50 -11.98
CA SER A 237 -7.13 20.56 -11.19
C SER A 237 -8.13 21.59 -10.63
N ALA A 238 -9.25 21.85 -11.31
CA ALA A 238 -10.27 22.78 -10.82
C ALA A 238 -11.00 22.18 -9.60
N LEU A 239 -11.36 20.91 -9.65
CA LEU A 239 -11.95 20.19 -8.51
C LEU A 239 -10.94 20.09 -7.35
N ASN A 240 -9.70 19.69 -7.62
CA ASN A 240 -8.65 19.56 -6.59
C ASN A 240 -8.41 20.92 -5.89
N SER A 241 -8.39 22.03 -6.64
CA SER A 241 -8.26 23.36 -6.06
C SER A 241 -9.47 23.76 -5.19
N ALA A 242 -10.68 23.40 -5.61
CA ALA A 242 -11.89 23.65 -4.82
C ALA A 242 -11.92 22.83 -3.53
N LEU A 243 -11.45 21.57 -3.57
CA LEU A 243 -11.28 20.70 -2.41
C LEU A 243 -10.27 21.30 -1.43
N ALA A 244 -9.09 21.69 -1.91
CA ALA A 244 -8.03 22.29 -1.10
C ALA A 244 -8.49 23.57 -0.37
N GLN A 245 -9.30 24.42 -1.03
CA GLN A 245 -9.91 25.62 -0.39
C GLN A 245 -10.86 25.27 0.76
N ARG A 246 -11.34 24.05 0.84
CA ARG A 246 -12.22 23.54 1.88
C ARG A 246 -11.46 22.69 2.92
N GLY A 247 -10.14 22.57 2.80
CA GLY A 247 -9.31 21.74 3.65
C GLY A 247 -9.55 20.23 3.44
N VAL A 248 -9.85 19.83 2.20
CA VAL A 248 -10.04 18.43 1.83
C VAL A 248 -8.96 18.04 0.83
N GLU A 249 -8.27 16.96 1.11
CA GLU A 249 -7.22 16.43 0.26
C GLU A 249 -7.79 15.61 -0.88
N ALA A 250 -7.20 15.80 -2.07
CA ALA A 250 -7.58 15.08 -3.27
C ALA A 250 -6.73 13.82 -3.47
N MET A 251 -7.40 12.72 -3.81
CA MET A 251 -6.79 11.46 -4.17
C MET A 251 -7.29 11.03 -5.56
N PHE A 252 -6.39 10.43 -6.35
CA PHE A 252 -6.65 9.99 -7.72
C PHE A 252 -6.07 8.60 -7.96
N GLY A 253 -6.75 7.76 -8.77
CA GLY A 253 -6.32 6.42 -9.10
C GLY A 253 -5.65 6.34 -10.47
N THR A 254 -4.44 5.78 -10.54
CA THR A 254 -3.79 5.39 -11.79
C THR A 254 -3.93 3.90 -12.06
N LEU A 255 -4.37 3.14 -11.04
CA LEU A 255 -4.55 1.70 -10.95
C LEU A 255 -5.70 1.17 -11.82
N GLY A 256 -5.73 -0.14 -12.01
CA GLY A 256 -6.83 -0.87 -12.64
C GLY A 256 -6.39 -1.81 -13.75
N GLY A 257 -7.31 -2.17 -14.66
CA GLY A 257 -7.06 -3.09 -15.75
C GLY A 257 -6.13 -2.56 -16.84
N SER A 258 -6.13 -3.25 -18.00
CA SER A 258 -5.25 -2.99 -19.15
C SER A 258 -5.31 -1.56 -19.71
N ASP A 259 -6.38 -0.83 -19.45
CA ASP A 259 -6.59 0.55 -19.93
C ASP A 259 -6.26 1.61 -18.88
N SER A 260 -5.78 1.22 -17.68
CA SER A 260 -5.37 2.13 -16.62
C SER A 260 -4.15 2.97 -17.02
N TRP A 261 -3.93 4.08 -16.31
CA TRP A 261 -2.73 4.89 -16.47
C TRP A 261 -1.46 4.09 -16.19
N ASP A 262 -1.46 3.28 -15.13
CA ASP A 262 -0.32 2.43 -14.77
C ASP A 262 0.06 1.47 -15.90
N SER A 263 -0.94 0.85 -16.55
CA SER A 263 -0.71 -0.01 -17.71
C SER A 263 -0.17 0.76 -18.91
N ARG A 264 -0.69 1.96 -19.18
CA ARG A 264 -0.20 2.84 -20.26
C ARG A 264 1.24 3.29 -20.00
N PHE A 265 1.58 3.68 -18.77
CA PHE A 265 2.93 4.09 -18.38
C PHE A 265 3.92 2.92 -18.46
N ALA A 266 3.49 1.70 -18.08
CA ALA A 266 4.32 0.51 -18.23
C ALA A 266 4.68 0.20 -19.67
N VAL A 267 3.73 0.40 -20.59
CA VAL A 267 3.92 0.14 -22.05
C VAL A 267 4.74 1.25 -22.71
N SER A 268 4.45 2.51 -22.39
CA SER A 268 5.15 3.66 -23.01
C SER A 268 6.55 3.89 -22.45
N GLY A 269 6.78 3.54 -21.20
CA GLY A 269 7.97 3.92 -20.44
C GLY A 269 8.02 5.42 -20.05
N ASP A 270 6.95 6.16 -20.33
CA ASP A 270 6.80 7.59 -20.03
C ASP A 270 5.69 7.75 -18.97
N ASP A 271 6.08 7.81 -17.71
CA ASP A 271 5.14 8.00 -16.62
C ASP A 271 4.83 9.49 -16.38
N GLN A 272 3.63 9.78 -15.90
CA GLN A 272 3.16 11.13 -15.67
C GLN A 272 2.71 11.37 -14.22
N TYR A 273 3.20 10.56 -13.27
CA TYR A 273 2.80 10.71 -11.86
C TYR A 273 3.09 12.10 -11.32
N ALA A 274 4.27 12.67 -11.63
CA ALA A 274 4.62 14.03 -11.23
C ALA A 274 3.68 15.08 -11.85
N ALA A 275 3.37 14.96 -13.14
CA ALA A 275 2.42 15.88 -13.80
C ALA A 275 1.00 15.76 -13.20
N PHE A 276 0.58 14.57 -12.78
CA PHE A 276 -0.69 14.37 -12.09
C PHE A 276 -0.67 15.02 -10.69
N ALA A 277 0.43 14.88 -9.95
CA ALA A 277 0.61 15.51 -8.64
C ALA A 277 0.51 17.05 -8.74
N GLU A 278 1.06 17.67 -9.78
CA GLU A 278 0.98 19.13 -10.04
C GLU A 278 -0.45 19.64 -10.21
N THR A 279 -1.43 18.76 -10.45
CA THR A 279 -2.85 19.13 -10.47
C THR A 279 -3.44 19.37 -9.08
N GLY A 280 -2.64 19.21 -8.01
CA GLY A 280 -3.03 19.45 -6.62
C GLY A 280 -3.52 18.19 -5.90
N LEU A 281 -2.97 17.02 -6.22
CA LEU A 281 -3.24 15.76 -5.53
C LEU A 281 -2.33 15.59 -4.31
N GLN A 282 -2.85 15.04 -3.22
CA GLN A 282 -2.08 14.62 -2.05
C GLN A 282 -1.85 13.12 -2.02
N LEU A 283 -2.65 12.34 -2.77
CA LEU A 283 -2.53 10.89 -2.81
C LEU A 283 -2.76 10.36 -4.23
N ILE A 284 -1.88 9.45 -4.69
CA ILE A 284 -2.05 8.70 -5.94
C ILE A 284 -2.11 7.21 -5.59
N SER A 285 -3.27 6.58 -5.85
CA SER A 285 -3.42 5.12 -5.72
C SER A 285 -2.96 4.44 -7.01
N THR A 286 -2.06 3.45 -6.88
CA THR A 286 -1.33 2.90 -8.03
C THR A 286 -0.98 1.42 -7.86
N ASP A 287 -0.97 0.69 -8.98
CA ASP A 287 -0.41 -0.67 -9.10
C ASP A 287 1.14 -0.67 -9.20
N ARG A 288 1.76 0.54 -9.33
CA ARG A 288 3.21 0.70 -9.51
C ARG A 288 3.84 1.62 -8.46
N PRO A 289 3.64 1.34 -7.16
CA PRO A 289 3.96 2.30 -6.09
C PRO A 289 5.44 2.71 -6.08
N LEU A 290 6.36 1.81 -6.35
CA LEU A 290 7.79 2.13 -6.34
C LEU A 290 8.20 3.04 -7.51
N THR A 291 7.56 2.87 -8.67
CA THR A 291 7.79 3.75 -9.83
C THR A 291 7.19 5.12 -9.59
N ALA A 292 5.94 5.17 -9.13
CA ALA A 292 5.23 6.40 -8.83
C ALA A 292 5.98 7.22 -7.76
N ALA A 293 6.37 6.59 -6.65
CA ALA A 293 7.10 7.28 -5.57
C ALA A 293 8.42 7.88 -6.05
N ARG A 294 9.20 7.16 -6.88
CA ARG A 294 10.44 7.68 -7.46
C ARG A 294 10.23 8.84 -8.42
N SER A 295 9.17 8.78 -9.23
CA SER A 295 8.79 9.87 -10.14
C SER A 295 8.42 11.14 -9.37
N LEU A 296 7.67 10.99 -8.28
CA LEU A 296 7.31 12.10 -7.39
C LEU A 296 8.54 12.69 -6.68
N ASP A 297 9.39 11.84 -6.09
CA ASP A 297 10.64 12.23 -5.40
C ASP A 297 11.60 13.00 -6.32
N ALA A 298 11.75 12.54 -7.56
CA ALA A 298 12.61 13.20 -8.54
C ALA A 298 12.11 14.60 -8.98
N ALA A 299 10.82 14.89 -8.79
CA ALA A 299 10.18 16.11 -9.26
C ALA A 299 9.89 17.14 -8.14
N ASP A 300 9.85 16.71 -6.86
CA ASP A 300 9.41 17.57 -5.76
C ASP A 300 10.46 18.59 -5.28
N GLY A 301 11.71 18.45 -5.70
CA GLY A 301 12.80 19.39 -5.36
C GLY A 301 13.27 19.29 -3.90
N VAL A 302 12.91 18.22 -3.20
CA VAL A 302 13.31 17.93 -1.82
C VAL A 302 14.37 16.83 -1.79
N ASP A 303 15.34 16.89 -0.89
CA ASP A 303 16.29 15.79 -0.66
C ASP A 303 15.58 14.64 0.08
N GLY A 304 15.47 13.49 -0.56
CA GLY A 304 14.70 12.33 -0.12
C GLY A 304 13.19 12.53 -0.25
N PHE A 305 12.41 11.51 0.04
CA PHE A 305 10.96 11.54 -0.18
C PHE A 305 10.27 12.64 0.63
N GLY A 306 9.69 13.62 -0.07
CA GLY A 306 9.00 14.78 0.50
C GLY A 306 7.93 14.44 1.54
N PRO A 307 7.06 13.43 1.34
CA PRO A 307 6.07 13.00 2.33
C PRO A 307 6.64 12.66 3.71
N MET A 308 7.88 12.18 3.78
CA MET A 308 8.53 11.86 5.07
C MET A 308 8.72 13.10 5.97
N GLN A 309 8.77 14.29 5.41
CA GLN A 309 8.82 15.54 6.19
C GLN A 309 7.53 15.80 6.97
N CYS A 310 6.42 15.20 6.58
CA CYS A 310 5.13 15.31 7.24
C CYS A 310 4.90 14.25 8.34
N VAL A 311 5.74 13.21 8.42
CA VAL A 311 5.66 12.15 9.45
C VAL A 311 6.29 12.61 10.78
N THR A 312 7.26 13.50 10.76
CA THR A 312 8.18 13.80 11.87
C THR A 312 7.65 14.74 12.94
N ALA A 313 6.41 15.17 12.89
CA ALA A 313 5.79 15.99 13.94
C ALA A 313 5.22 15.10 15.06
N ARG A 314 6.08 14.36 15.78
CA ARG A 314 5.73 13.72 17.06
C ARG A 314 6.08 14.63 18.22
#